data_9ba21e4df63d799f49159f8bcdff6992
#
_entry.id   9ba21e4df63d799f49159f8bcdff6992
#
_cell.length_a   1.000
_cell.length_b   1.000
_cell.length_c   1.000
_cell.angle_alpha   90.00
_cell.angle_beta   90.00
_cell.angle_gamma   90.00
#
_symmetry.space_group_name_H-M   'P 1'
#
loop_
_entity.id
_entity.type
_entity.pdbx_description
1 polymer ?
#
loop_
_entity_poly.entity_id
_entity_poly.type
_entity_poly.pdbx_seq_one_letter_code
_entity_poly.pdbx_strand_id
1 'polypeptide(L)'
;MPEFVKIGNLYLGKSYPVRIQSMLNADTSNTELCVKQSIELVEAGCEIIRLSTRNIKDAQNLYNIKNELIKRNIYVPLIADIHFNPKIAEIAAEIADKIRINPGNYIDKNLSKNIFTEKDTESAVLQATEALYKLTEICKNNNTVIRVGSNQGSLSERIVYKYGDTAQGMLNSVIEFIDIFKSLDFQNLVVSLKSSNPLIMIEANRLFVEEMERRGDYFPLHLGVTEAGAGLEGRIKSAIGIGTLLSEGIGDTIRVSLSENPVNEIVPAKEIAKRKDNIKHLSLDLESRKIQASPEKFTIVGKDIPEKKLDKNTLIVDISNKNLKESCEILNQKYSNSIETSLVIKYLNSGISEIDLGINIGYLLLNYPVSGIISDIDENLLQDILQTLKIRLSKPEYISCPTCARTEYDLLTVLENIKNRSKHLKNISIAVMGCIVNGPGEMRGANIGLVGYGKGKLVMFVNGKRVGEAFPAEEVGKYFDMEIEKYYNENKQINK
;
A
#
# COMPACT_ATOMS: atom_id res chain seq x y z
N MET A 1 1.66 27.94 -0.45
CA MET A 1 1.57 27.04 -1.65
C MET A 1 0.11 26.82 -2.02
N PRO A 2 -0.22 26.47 -3.28
CA PRO A 2 -1.60 26.12 -3.59
C PRO A 2 -2.00 24.86 -2.82
N GLU A 3 -3.15 24.88 -2.17
CA GLU A 3 -3.69 23.75 -1.39
C GLU A 3 -4.28 22.65 -2.27
N PHE A 4 -4.05 22.69 -3.57
CA PHE A 4 -4.55 21.73 -4.54
C PHE A 4 -3.63 21.58 -5.75
N VAL A 5 -3.78 20.45 -6.45
CA VAL A 5 -3.15 20.14 -7.74
C VAL A 5 -4.25 19.78 -8.75
N LYS A 6 -4.14 20.30 -9.98
CA LYS A 6 -5.08 19.99 -11.06
C LYS A 6 -4.51 18.88 -11.95
N ILE A 7 -5.31 17.82 -12.15
CA ILE A 7 -4.96 16.67 -13.03
C ILE A 7 -6.05 16.54 -14.09
N GLY A 8 -5.74 16.91 -15.34
CA GLY A 8 -6.76 16.97 -16.38
C GLY A 8 -7.90 17.93 -15.98
N ASN A 9 -9.10 17.38 -15.83
CA ASN A 9 -10.30 18.11 -15.39
C ASN A 9 -10.59 17.98 -13.89
N LEU A 10 -9.76 17.27 -13.11
CA LEU A 10 -9.95 17.03 -11.69
C LEU A 10 -9.01 17.85 -10.82
N TYR A 11 -9.44 18.09 -9.58
CA TYR A 11 -8.63 18.71 -8.54
C TYR A 11 -8.39 17.72 -7.39
N LEU A 12 -7.15 17.70 -6.88
CA LEU A 12 -6.75 16.99 -5.67
C LEU A 12 -6.33 17.98 -4.59
N GLY A 13 -6.76 17.82 -3.37
CA GLY A 13 -6.42 18.69 -2.24
C GLY A 13 -7.48 18.69 -1.17
N LYS A 14 -7.17 19.29 -0.01
CA LYS A 14 -7.99 19.26 1.20
C LYS A 14 -9.47 19.65 1.01
N SER A 15 -9.75 20.58 0.08
CA SER A 15 -11.11 21.09 -0.19
C SER A 15 -11.89 20.27 -1.23
N TYR A 16 -11.27 19.24 -1.79
CA TYR A 16 -11.89 18.43 -2.85
C TYR A 16 -12.21 17.02 -2.35
N PRO A 17 -13.15 16.31 -3.01
CA PRO A 17 -13.43 14.91 -2.69
C PRO A 17 -12.21 14.04 -2.91
N VAL A 18 -12.06 12.97 -2.09
CA VAL A 18 -11.07 11.94 -2.30
C VAL A 18 -11.33 11.24 -3.63
N ARG A 19 -10.35 11.21 -4.52
CA ARG A 19 -10.47 10.67 -5.87
C ARG A 19 -10.08 9.19 -5.94
N ILE A 20 -10.83 8.43 -6.71
CA ILE A 20 -10.63 6.99 -6.90
C ILE A 20 -9.80 6.75 -8.15
N GLN A 21 -8.64 6.13 -7.96
CA GLN A 21 -7.76 5.70 -9.04
C GLN A 21 -7.72 4.18 -9.11
N SER A 22 -7.72 3.63 -10.33
CA SER A 22 -7.35 2.23 -10.57
C SER A 22 -6.30 2.12 -11.69
N MET A 23 -5.84 0.90 -11.97
CA MET A 23 -4.76 0.65 -12.92
C MET A 23 -5.15 -0.46 -13.88
N LEU A 24 -4.90 -0.24 -15.17
CA LEU A 24 -5.11 -1.26 -16.19
C LEU A 24 -4.13 -2.43 -15.99
N ASN A 25 -4.61 -3.63 -16.24
CA ASN A 25 -3.78 -4.82 -16.41
C ASN A 25 -3.54 -5.17 -17.89
N ALA A 26 -4.27 -4.54 -18.81
CA ALA A 26 -4.05 -4.64 -20.24
C ALA A 26 -2.64 -4.16 -20.63
N ASP A 27 -2.06 -4.80 -21.67
CA ASP A 27 -0.80 -4.36 -22.26
C ASP A 27 -0.97 -2.98 -22.88
N THR A 28 -0.18 -1.98 -22.41
CA THR A 28 -0.28 -0.59 -22.86
C THR A 28 0.02 -0.42 -24.36
N SER A 29 0.69 -1.38 -24.99
CA SER A 29 0.87 -1.39 -26.46
C SER A 29 -0.41 -1.75 -27.24
N ASN A 30 -1.43 -2.29 -26.57
CA ASN A 30 -2.72 -2.66 -27.19
C ASN A 30 -3.77 -1.58 -26.86
N THR A 31 -3.95 -0.64 -27.80
CA THR A 31 -4.90 0.48 -27.66
C THR A 31 -6.33 0.01 -27.39
N GLU A 32 -6.82 -0.99 -28.15
CA GLU A 32 -8.19 -1.46 -28.05
C GLU A 32 -8.52 -2.04 -26.67
N LEU A 33 -7.66 -2.92 -26.17
CA LEU A 33 -7.83 -3.51 -24.83
C LEU A 33 -7.72 -2.46 -23.72
N CYS A 34 -6.79 -1.51 -23.85
CA CYS A 34 -6.66 -0.41 -22.88
C CYS A 34 -7.91 0.47 -22.86
N VAL A 35 -8.45 0.83 -24.03
CA VAL A 35 -9.67 1.62 -24.13
C VAL A 35 -10.87 0.87 -23.56
N LYS A 36 -11.04 -0.40 -23.92
CA LYS A 36 -12.13 -1.24 -23.36
C LYS A 36 -12.08 -1.29 -21.85
N GLN A 37 -10.95 -1.63 -21.27
CA GLN A 37 -10.80 -1.72 -19.80
C GLN A 37 -10.94 -0.35 -19.12
N SER A 38 -10.52 0.73 -19.78
CA SER A 38 -10.72 2.09 -19.29
C SER A 38 -12.21 2.43 -19.19
N ILE A 39 -13.01 2.05 -20.19
CA ILE A 39 -14.46 2.25 -20.19
C ILE A 39 -15.10 1.49 -19.03
N GLU A 40 -14.78 0.20 -18.88
CA GLU A 40 -15.29 -0.64 -17.79
C GLU A 40 -14.98 -0.03 -16.40
N LEU A 41 -13.78 0.50 -16.22
CA LEU A 41 -13.39 1.16 -14.96
C LEU A 41 -14.16 2.48 -14.74
N VAL A 42 -14.32 3.31 -15.76
CA VAL A 42 -15.06 4.58 -15.66
C VAL A 42 -16.53 4.32 -15.35
N GLU A 43 -17.15 3.36 -16.01
CA GLU A 43 -18.53 2.95 -15.74
C GLU A 43 -18.72 2.42 -14.31
N ALA A 44 -17.71 1.71 -13.77
CA ALA A 44 -17.71 1.32 -12.37
C ALA A 44 -17.52 2.52 -11.40
N GLY A 45 -17.04 3.68 -11.90
CA GLY A 45 -16.84 4.92 -11.17
C GLY A 45 -15.40 5.22 -10.78
N CYS A 46 -14.44 4.68 -11.52
CA CYS A 46 -13.04 5.10 -11.46
C CYS A 46 -12.91 6.51 -12.04
N GLU A 47 -12.21 7.39 -11.34
CA GLU A 47 -12.06 8.79 -11.73
C GLU A 47 -10.70 9.08 -12.38
N ILE A 48 -9.70 8.22 -12.17
CA ILE A 48 -8.33 8.39 -12.65
C ILE A 48 -7.79 7.03 -13.10
N ILE A 49 -7.27 6.93 -14.31
CA ILE A 49 -6.76 5.66 -14.88
C ILE A 49 -5.26 5.69 -14.97
N ARG A 50 -4.60 4.64 -14.46
CA ARG A 50 -3.15 4.46 -14.51
C ARG A 50 -2.78 3.32 -15.45
N LEU A 51 -1.74 3.52 -16.27
CA LEU A 51 -1.21 2.56 -17.22
C LEU A 51 0.27 2.28 -16.91
N SER A 52 0.70 1.01 -17.06
CA SER A 52 2.11 0.64 -17.01
C SER A 52 2.82 1.13 -18.25
N THR A 53 3.83 1.98 -18.12
CA THR A 53 4.60 2.53 -19.24
C THR A 53 6.03 2.00 -19.17
N ARG A 54 6.28 0.84 -19.79
CA ARG A 54 7.50 0.04 -19.66
C ARG A 54 8.62 0.46 -20.61
N ASN A 55 8.23 1.01 -21.75
CA ASN A 55 9.12 1.34 -22.86
C ASN A 55 8.59 2.55 -23.66
N ILE A 56 9.38 2.99 -24.64
CA ILE A 56 9.05 4.15 -25.50
C ILE A 56 7.74 3.90 -26.30
N LYS A 57 7.49 2.68 -26.76
CA LYS A 57 6.27 2.37 -27.51
C LYS A 57 5.03 2.51 -26.64
N ASP A 58 5.09 2.03 -25.40
CA ASP A 58 4.02 2.21 -24.42
C ASP A 58 3.75 3.71 -24.17
N ALA A 59 4.81 4.52 -24.00
CA ALA A 59 4.69 5.96 -23.80
C ALA A 59 4.02 6.66 -25.00
N GLN A 60 4.45 6.36 -26.21
CA GLN A 60 3.87 6.91 -27.44
C GLN A 60 2.42 6.48 -27.63
N ASN A 61 2.08 5.23 -27.27
CA ASN A 61 0.73 4.70 -27.42
C ASN A 61 -0.29 5.34 -26.47
N LEU A 62 0.14 6.00 -25.41
CA LEU A 62 -0.75 6.82 -24.55
C LEU A 62 -1.54 7.85 -25.37
N TYR A 63 -0.93 8.40 -26.44
CA TYR A 63 -1.59 9.33 -27.35
C TYR A 63 -2.79 8.69 -28.05
N ASN A 64 -2.62 7.48 -28.57
CA ASN A 64 -3.70 6.76 -29.25
C ASN A 64 -4.82 6.39 -28.26
N ILE A 65 -4.46 5.90 -27.07
CA ILE A 65 -5.43 5.54 -26.02
C ILE A 65 -6.24 6.77 -25.62
N LYS A 66 -5.57 7.91 -25.35
CA LYS A 66 -6.20 9.18 -24.94
C LYS A 66 -7.18 9.67 -26.02
N ASN A 67 -6.76 9.68 -27.28
CA ASN A 67 -7.59 10.11 -28.40
C ASN A 67 -8.81 9.20 -28.61
N GLU A 68 -8.64 7.88 -28.49
CA GLU A 68 -9.75 6.94 -28.64
C GLU A 68 -10.78 7.09 -27.49
N LEU A 69 -10.35 7.41 -26.28
CA LEU A 69 -11.26 7.73 -25.17
C LEU A 69 -12.00 9.04 -25.44
N ILE A 70 -11.31 10.10 -25.88
CA ILE A 70 -11.90 11.39 -26.22
C ILE A 70 -12.95 11.26 -27.33
N LYS A 71 -12.68 10.49 -28.38
CA LYS A 71 -13.66 10.19 -29.45
C LYS A 71 -14.95 9.55 -28.94
N ARG A 72 -14.88 8.88 -27.78
CA ARG A 72 -16.03 8.26 -27.10
C ARG A 72 -16.62 9.16 -25.99
N ASN A 73 -16.22 10.44 -25.97
CA ASN A 73 -16.62 11.41 -24.94
C ASN A 73 -16.21 11.02 -23.50
N ILE A 74 -15.12 10.29 -23.36
CA ILE A 74 -14.56 9.92 -22.04
C ILE A 74 -13.33 10.78 -21.77
N TYR A 75 -13.44 11.68 -20.79
CA TYR A 75 -12.41 12.65 -20.43
C TYR A 75 -11.78 12.32 -19.07
N VAL A 76 -11.39 11.06 -18.89
CA VAL A 76 -10.75 10.59 -17.67
C VAL A 76 -9.24 10.89 -17.70
N PRO A 77 -8.64 11.46 -16.63
CA PRO A 77 -7.20 11.67 -16.56
C PRO A 77 -6.41 10.38 -16.64
N LEU A 78 -5.38 10.37 -17.50
CA LEU A 78 -4.48 9.24 -17.69
C LEU A 78 -3.15 9.45 -16.96
N ILE A 79 -2.69 8.41 -16.25
CA ILE A 79 -1.42 8.42 -15.53
C ILE A 79 -0.46 7.40 -16.12
N ALA A 80 0.72 7.84 -16.50
CA ALA A 80 1.80 6.95 -16.88
C ALA A 80 2.64 6.52 -15.67
N ASP A 81 2.76 5.20 -15.49
CA ASP A 81 3.58 4.60 -14.44
C ASP A 81 4.95 4.20 -14.98
N ILE A 82 5.96 5.01 -14.68
CA ILE A 82 7.29 4.91 -15.27
C ILE A 82 8.27 4.31 -14.27
N HIS A 83 9.11 3.42 -14.78
CA HIS A 83 10.20 2.81 -14.04
C HIS A 83 11.50 2.92 -14.84
N PHE A 84 12.60 3.19 -14.16
CA PHE A 84 13.98 3.04 -14.63
C PHE A 84 14.48 3.93 -15.80
N ASN A 85 13.65 4.57 -16.62
CA ASN A 85 14.15 5.25 -17.80
C ASN A 85 13.59 6.69 -17.93
N PRO A 86 14.42 7.72 -17.69
CA PRO A 86 14.01 9.12 -17.80
C PRO A 86 13.43 9.49 -19.18
N LYS A 87 13.92 8.88 -20.26
CA LYS A 87 13.39 9.16 -21.61
C LYS A 87 11.94 8.76 -21.79
N ILE A 88 11.51 7.67 -21.14
CA ILE A 88 10.11 7.26 -21.15
C ILE A 88 9.26 8.29 -20.41
N ALA A 89 9.76 8.83 -19.28
CA ALA A 89 9.11 9.86 -18.52
C ALA A 89 8.91 11.16 -19.33
N GLU A 90 9.94 11.58 -20.07
CA GLU A 90 9.88 12.76 -20.93
C GLU A 90 8.76 12.63 -21.98
N ILE A 91 8.71 11.50 -22.73
CA ILE A 91 7.71 11.27 -23.76
C ILE A 91 6.29 11.16 -23.15
N ALA A 92 6.16 10.44 -22.03
CA ALA A 92 4.88 10.30 -21.36
C ALA A 92 4.36 11.62 -20.78
N ALA A 93 5.24 12.51 -20.33
CA ALA A 93 4.89 13.81 -19.78
C ALA A 93 4.29 14.79 -20.82
N GLU A 94 4.57 14.59 -22.10
CA GLU A 94 3.95 15.37 -23.18
C GLU A 94 2.47 14.96 -23.45
N ILE A 95 2.06 13.77 -22.99
CA ILE A 95 0.77 13.15 -23.35
C ILE A 95 -0.15 12.94 -22.16
N ALA A 96 0.40 12.38 -21.08
CA ALA A 96 -0.34 12.01 -19.88
C ALA A 96 -0.66 13.24 -19.01
N ASP A 97 -1.76 13.17 -18.25
CA ASP A 97 -2.13 14.23 -17.32
C ASP A 97 -1.30 14.20 -16.04
N LYS A 98 -0.76 13.01 -15.71
CA LYS A 98 0.19 12.81 -14.60
C LYS A 98 1.16 11.70 -14.94
N ILE A 99 2.41 11.82 -14.51
CA ILE A 99 3.38 10.75 -14.51
C ILE A 99 3.73 10.32 -13.09
N ARG A 100 4.13 9.06 -12.90
CA ARG A 100 4.67 8.59 -11.63
C ARG A 100 6.11 8.18 -11.80
N ILE A 101 6.96 8.72 -10.95
CA ILE A 101 8.36 8.31 -10.79
C ILE A 101 8.58 7.74 -9.40
N ASN A 102 9.55 6.84 -9.27
CA ASN A 102 9.96 6.28 -7.98
C ASN A 102 11.40 6.70 -7.69
N PRO A 103 11.65 7.51 -6.64
CA PRO A 103 12.99 7.94 -6.26
C PRO A 103 14.01 6.81 -6.21
N GLY A 104 13.64 5.67 -5.60
CA GLY A 104 14.54 4.56 -5.37
C GLY A 104 15.02 3.81 -6.61
N ASN A 105 14.38 3.99 -7.78
CA ASN A 105 14.79 3.32 -9.01
C ASN A 105 14.88 4.26 -10.23
N TYR A 106 14.75 5.56 -10.02
CA TYR A 106 14.85 6.54 -11.11
C TYR A 106 16.31 6.87 -11.46
N ILE A 107 17.19 6.94 -10.46
CA ILE A 107 18.57 7.37 -10.61
C ILE A 107 19.60 6.41 -9.98
N ASP A 108 19.40 5.93 -8.78
CA ASP A 108 20.35 5.17 -7.97
C ASP A 108 20.58 3.70 -8.42
N LYS A 109 20.55 3.42 -9.71
CA LYS A 109 20.53 2.05 -10.25
C LYS A 109 21.80 1.22 -10.10
N ASN A 110 22.95 1.83 -9.85
CA ASN A 110 24.25 1.19 -10.05
C ASN A 110 25.21 1.33 -8.85
N LEU A 111 24.71 1.69 -7.68
CA LEU A 111 25.56 1.86 -6.50
C LEU A 111 25.49 0.65 -5.59
N SER A 112 25.87 -0.54 -6.07
CA SER A 112 26.12 -1.70 -5.21
C SER A 112 27.36 -1.45 -4.35
N LYS A 113 27.18 -0.66 -3.29
CA LYS A 113 28.21 -0.37 -2.28
C LYS A 113 27.77 -0.87 -0.93
N ASN A 114 28.70 -1.42 -0.18
CA ASN A 114 28.46 -1.84 1.23
C ASN A 114 28.49 -0.65 2.20
N ILE A 115 29.06 0.49 1.79
CA ILE A 115 29.20 1.70 2.62
C ILE A 115 28.93 2.93 1.74
N PHE A 116 28.10 3.84 2.21
CA PHE A 116 27.78 5.11 1.56
C PHE A 116 28.31 6.28 2.39
N THR A 117 28.92 7.27 1.71
CA THR A 117 29.44 8.50 2.29
C THR A 117 28.52 9.69 1.98
N GLU A 118 28.77 10.84 2.63
CA GLU A 118 28.07 12.09 2.30
C GLU A 118 28.31 12.50 0.83
N LYS A 119 29.54 12.32 0.31
CA LYS A 119 29.86 12.57 -1.10
C LYS A 119 29.04 11.71 -2.07
N ASP A 120 28.76 10.47 -1.71
CA ASP A 120 27.87 9.60 -2.52
C ASP A 120 26.44 10.17 -2.56
N THR A 121 25.98 10.72 -1.44
CA THR A 121 24.67 11.38 -1.35
C THR A 121 24.64 12.66 -2.19
N GLU A 122 25.62 13.53 -2.06
CA GLU A 122 25.73 14.77 -2.86
C GLU A 122 25.79 14.47 -4.37
N SER A 123 26.59 13.47 -4.76
CA SER A 123 26.69 13.04 -6.16
C SER A 123 25.36 12.50 -6.70
N ALA A 124 24.63 11.69 -5.90
CA ALA A 124 23.33 11.15 -6.27
C ALA A 124 22.28 12.27 -6.42
N VAL A 125 22.24 13.23 -5.50
CA VAL A 125 21.34 14.40 -5.57
C VAL A 125 21.64 15.25 -6.80
N LEU A 126 22.92 15.49 -7.13
CA LEU A 126 23.31 16.23 -8.33
C LEU A 126 22.83 15.51 -9.61
N GLN A 127 23.10 14.22 -9.74
CA GLN A 127 22.65 13.42 -10.88
C GLN A 127 21.10 13.40 -10.99
N ALA A 128 20.41 13.32 -9.83
CA ALA A 128 18.96 13.43 -9.77
C ALA A 128 18.48 14.78 -10.31
N THR A 129 19.08 15.85 -9.87
CA THR A 129 18.75 17.22 -10.29
C THR A 129 18.92 17.39 -11.80
N GLU A 130 20.02 16.93 -12.35
CA GLU A 130 20.28 16.99 -13.80
C GLU A 130 19.24 16.19 -14.61
N ALA A 131 18.94 14.96 -14.17
CA ALA A 131 17.96 14.12 -14.85
C ALA A 131 16.52 14.66 -14.76
N LEU A 132 16.17 15.32 -13.65
CA LEU A 132 14.85 15.88 -13.42
C LEU A 132 14.66 17.25 -14.06
N TYR A 133 15.73 18.01 -14.34
CA TYR A 133 15.63 19.34 -14.93
C TYR A 133 14.82 19.34 -16.23
N LYS A 134 15.21 18.50 -17.19
CA LYS A 134 14.53 18.41 -18.49
C LYS A 134 13.09 17.92 -18.36
N LEU A 135 12.85 16.92 -17.51
CA LEU A 135 11.50 16.42 -17.23
C LEU A 135 10.62 17.53 -16.64
N THR A 136 11.15 18.32 -15.73
CA THR A 136 10.46 19.43 -15.09
C THR A 136 10.02 20.49 -16.11
N GLU A 137 10.89 20.86 -17.04
CA GLU A 137 10.56 21.83 -18.10
C GLU A 137 9.44 21.29 -19.02
N ILE A 138 9.48 20.01 -19.39
CA ILE A 138 8.41 19.38 -20.17
C ILE A 138 7.08 19.41 -19.37
N CYS A 139 7.12 19.05 -18.09
CA CYS A 139 5.94 19.06 -17.24
C CYS A 139 5.36 20.47 -17.03
N LYS A 140 6.20 21.50 -16.90
CA LYS A 140 5.75 22.91 -16.85
C LYS A 140 4.99 23.30 -18.12
N ASN A 141 5.57 23.01 -19.28
CA ASN A 141 5.00 23.36 -20.58
C ASN A 141 3.66 22.66 -20.89
N ASN A 142 3.48 21.42 -20.38
CA ASN A 142 2.29 20.61 -20.64
C ASN A 142 1.30 20.60 -19.45
N ASN A 143 1.58 21.30 -18.36
CA ASN A 143 0.84 21.24 -17.11
C ASN A 143 0.71 19.82 -16.54
N THR A 144 1.71 18.98 -16.78
CA THR A 144 1.72 17.59 -16.34
C THR A 144 2.13 17.49 -14.88
N VAL A 145 1.33 16.78 -14.08
CA VAL A 145 1.61 16.55 -12.67
C VAL A 145 2.66 15.44 -12.50
N ILE A 146 3.59 15.60 -11.57
CA ILE A 146 4.51 14.54 -11.20
C ILE A 146 4.07 13.93 -9.87
N ARG A 147 3.88 12.61 -9.83
CA ARG A 147 3.75 11.89 -8.56
C ARG A 147 5.10 11.30 -8.15
N VAL A 148 5.64 11.81 -7.05
CA VAL A 148 6.79 11.22 -6.35
C VAL A 148 6.27 10.06 -5.51
N GLY A 149 6.60 8.84 -5.91
CA GLY A 149 6.02 7.64 -5.33
C GLY A 149 7.05 6.68 -4.76
N SER A 150 7.26 6.73 -3.44
CA SER A 150 8.10 5.79 -2.71
C SER A 150 7.32 4.55 -2.32
N ASN A 151 7.92 3.38 -2.50
CA ASN A 151 7.41 2.11 -1.99
C ASN A 151 8.46 1.49 -1.07
N GLN A 152 8.04 0.92 0.06
CA GLN A 152 8.90 0.04 0.86
C GLN A 152 9.40 -1.12 -0.03
N GLY A 153 10.64 -1.55 0.17
CA GLY A 153 11.27 -2.59 -0.64
C GLY A 153 11.82 -2.12 -1.99
N SER A 154 11.54 -0.88 -2.41
CA SER A 154 12.11 -0.28 -3.62
C SER A 154 12.80 1.07 -3.35
N LEU A 155 13.28 1.28 -2.13
CA LEU A 155 14.13 2.41 -1.76
C LEU A 155 15.52 2.23 -2.35
N SER A 156 16.25 3.33 -2.61
CA SER A 156 17.65 3.24 -3.01
C SER A 156 18.51 2.65 -1.88
N GLU A 157 19.57 1.92 -2.25
CA GLU A 157 20.47 1.30 -1.27
C GLU A 157 21.09 2.32 -0.32
N ARG A 158 21.35 3.53 -0.79
CA ARG A 158 21.85 4.67 -0.01
C ARG A 158 20.85 5.08 1.10
N ILE A 159 19.56 5.18 0.76
CA ILE A 159 18.51 5.49 1.72
C ILE A 159 18.34 4.35 2.71
N VAL A 160 18.33 3.10 2.24
CA VAL A 160 18.25 1.92 3.11
C VAL A 160 19.45 1.84 4.06
N TYR A 161 20.66 2.15 3.59
CA TYR A 161 21.86 2.18 4.43
C TYR A 161 21.74 3.19 5.59
N LYS A 162 21.22 4.38 5.30
CA LYS A 162 21.13 5.48 6.28
C LYS A 162 19.93 5.41 7.20
N TYR A 163 18.75 4.99 6.69
CA TYR A 163 17.47 5.09 7.39
C TYR A 163 16.73 3.75 7.52
N GLY A 164 17.28 2.66 6.95
CA GLY A 164 16.61 1.38 6.85
C GLY A 164 15.48 1.35 5.82
N ASP A 165 14.94 0.16 5.59
CA ASP A 165 13.72 -0.05 4.77
C ASP A 165 12.47 0.16 5.66
N THR A 166 12.28 1.39 6.13
CA THR A 166 11.34 1.81 7.17
C THR A 166 10.46 2.97 6.69
N ALA A 167 9.46 3.34 7.48
CA ALA A 167 8.66 4.55 7.28
C ALA A 167 9.54 5.81 7.15
N GLN A 168 10.57 5.92 8.00
CA GLN A 168 11.53 7.03 7.96
C GLN A 168 12.37 7.03 6.67
N GLY A 169 12.78 5.85 6.18
CA GLY A 169 13.46 5.71 4.90
C GLY A 169 12.59 6.16 3.72
N MET A 170 11.31 5.77 3.75
CA MET A 170 10.32 6.20 2.74
C MET A 170 10.12 7.72 2.75
N LEU A 171 10.00 8.33 3.93
CA LEU A 171 9.90 9.78 4.10
C LEU A 171 11.11 10.49 3.48
N ASN A 172 12.33 10.12 3.88
CA ASN A 172 13.54 10.80 3.42
C ASN A 172 13.76 10.64 1.90
N SER A 173 13.39 9.49 1.33
CA SER A 173 13.39 9.26 -0.12
C SER A 173 12.50 10.24 -0.88
N VAL A 174 11.32 10.57 -0.34
CA VAL A 174 10.38 11.52 -0.95
C VAL A 174 10.82 12.96 -0.74
N ILE A 175 11.27 13.30 0.47
CA ILE A 175 11.72 14.64 0.83
C ILE A 175 12.88 15.09 -0.07
N GLU A 176 13.86 14.24 -0.31
CA GLU A 176 14.97 14.51 -1.21
C GLU A 176 14.49 14.95 -2.60
N PHE A 177 13.51 14.23 -3.16
CA PHE A 177 12.96 14.57 -4.48
C PHE A 177 12.10 15.85 -4.45
N ILE A 178 11.33 16.08 -3.37
CA ILE A 178 10.58 17.33 -3.20
C ILE A 178 11.56 18.51 -3.16
N ASP A 179 12.67 18.42 -2.44
CA ASP A 179 13.65 19.48 -2.33
C ASP A 179 14.34 19.76 -3.69
N ILE A 180 14.62 18.72 -4.48
CA ILE A 180 15.10 18.87 -5.86
C ILE A 180 14.06 19.59 -6.72
N PHE A 181 12.79 19.17 -6.72
CA PHE A 181 11.75 19.81 -7.51
C PHE A 181 11.51 21.28 -7.09
N LYS A 182 11.58 21.57 -5.79
CA LYS A 182 11.53 22.96 -5.29
C LYS A 182 12.71 23.80 -5.80
N SER A 183 13.91 23.24 -5.85
CA SER A 183 15.11 23.93 -6.41
C SER A 183 14.97 24.21 -7.92
N LEU A 184 14.18 23.39 -8.62
CA LEU A 184 13.84 23.56 -10.03
C LEU A 184 12.57 24.41 -10.25
N ASP A 185 12.04 25.08 -9.21
CA ASP A 185 10.81 25.87 -9.25
C ASP A 185 9.62 25.06 -9.80
N PHE A 186 9.43 23.84 -9.30
CA PHE A 186 8.33 22.96 -9.67
C PHE A 186 7.58 22.45 -8.45
N GLN A 187 6.29 22.76 -8.36
CA GLN A 187 5.45 22.42 -7.22
C GLN A 187 4.19 21.64 -7.59
N ASN A 188 4.02 21.31 -8.88
CA ASN A 188 2.86 20.54 -9.35
C ASN A 188 3.04 19.05 -9.05
N LEU A 189 3.13 18.74 -7.74
CA LEU A 189 3.49 17.43 -7.21
C LEU A 189 2.33 16.77 -6.48
N VAL A 190 2.25 15.45 -6.58
CA VAL A 190 1.49 14.54 -5.71
C VAL A 190 2.47 13.59 -5.07
N VAL A 191 2.24 13.19 -3.84
CA VAL A 191 3.14 12.28 -3.11
C VAL A 191 2.44 10.97 -2.81
N SER A 192 3.20 9.88 -2.74
CA SER A 192 2.69 8.61 -2.22
C SER A 192 3.79 7.82 -1.51
N LEU A 193 3.47 7.31 -0.32
CA LEU A 193 4.32 6.44 0.48
C LEU A 193 3.53 5.15 0.71
N LYS A 194 3.96 4.05 0.09
CA LYS A 194 3.21 2.80 0.04
C LYS A 194 4.01 1.62 0.57
N SER A 195 3.31 0.71 1.24
CA SER A 195 3.85 -0.55 1.72
C SER A 195 2.79 -1.65 1.61
N SER A 196 3.21 -2.90 1.55
CA SER A 196 2.35 -4.07 1.72
C SER A 196 1.98 -4.30 3.20
N ASN A 197 2.74 -3.69 4.12
CA ASN A 197 2.42 -3.63 5.53
C ASN A 197 1.60 -2.35 5.83
N PRO A 198 0.30 -2.46 6.18
CA PRO A 198 -0.54 -1.29 6.46
C PRO A 198 -0.01 -0.41 7.59
N LEU A 199 0.64 -0.98 8.60
CA LEU A 199 1.19 -0.23 9.74
C LEU A 199 2.31 0.72 9.30
N ILE A 200 3.25 0.22 8.48
CA ILE A 200 4.34 1.03 7.93
C ILE A 200 3.80 2.10 6.98
N MET A 201 2.78 1.76 6.18
CA MET A 201 2.13 2.71 5.27
C MET A 201 1.46 3.85 6.05
N ILE A 202 0.74 3.54 7.12
CA ILE A 202 0.10 4.54 7.99
C ILE A 202 1.17 5.45 8.62
N GLU A 203 2.19 4.85 9.23
CA GLU A 203 3.30 5.58 9.87
C GLU A 203 4.01 6.53 8.88
N ALA A 204 4.38 6.03 7.69
CA ALA A 204 5.09 6.83 6.70
C ALA A 204 4.28 8.05 6.23
N ASN A 205 2.96 7.90 6.06
CA ASN A 205 2.10 9.01 5.65
C ASN A 205 1.86 10.01 6.79
N ARG A 206 1.76 9.56 8.05
CA ARG A 206 1.68 10.44 9.21
C ARG A 206 2.95 11.26 9.37
N LEU A 207 4.13 10.62 9.33
CA LEU A 207 5.43 11.29 9.37
C LEU A 207 5.58 12.31 8.23
N PHE A 208 5.07 12.00 7.03
CA PHE A 208 5.08 12.93 5.91
C PHE A 208 4.23 14.18 6.19
N VAL A 209 3.03 14.02 6.73
CA VAL A 209 2.15 15.16 7.07
C VAL A 209 2.79 16.02 8.15
N GLU A 210 3.31 15.45 9.23
CA GLU A 210 4.02 16.15 10.29
C GLU A 210 5.21 16.95 9.74
N GLU A 211 6.00 16.37 8.85
CA GLU A 211 7.13 17.07 8.24
C GLU A 211 6.68 18.20 7.31
N MET A 212 5.58 18.01 6.57
CA MET A 212 5.02 19.07 5.72
C MET A 212 4.45 20.23 6.56
N GLU A 213 3.77 19.94 7.64
CA GLU A 213 3.29 20.95 8.59
C GLU A 213 4.46 21.74 9.19
N ARG A 214 5.54 21.07 9.60
CA ARG A 214 6.77 21.71 10.11
C ARG A 214 7.43 22.62 9.07
N ARG A 215 7.38 22.26 7.78
CA ARG A 215 7.93 23.05 6.67
C ARG A 215 7.02 24.17 6.17
N GLY A 216 5.73 24.17 6.57
CA GLY A 216 4.70 25.05 5.99
C GLY A 216 4.37 24.70 4.54
N ASP A 217 4.58 23.46 4.14
CA ASP A 217 4.34 22.92 2.80
C ASP A 217 3.07 22.07 2.76
N TYR A 218 2.49 21.89 1.57
CA TYR A 218 1.40 20.95 1.34
C TYR A 218 1.55 20.30 -0.03
N PHE A 219 1.42 18.97 -0.07
CA PHE A 219 1.33 18.20 -1.30
C PHE A 219 0.23 17.14 -1.18
N PRO A 220 -0.70 17.06 -2.15
CA PRO A 220 -1.74 16.03 -2.12
C PRO A 220 -1.16 14.62 -2.03
N LEU A 221 -1.80 13.77 -1.20
CA LEU A 221 -1.36 12.41 -0.95
C LEU A 221 -2.20 11.39 -1.74
N HIS A 222 -1.51 10.44 -2.36
CA HIS A 222 -2.11 9.27 -2.98
C HIS A 222 -1.89 8.04 -2.13
N LEU A 223 -2.93 7.57 -1.44
CA LEU A 223 -2.86 6.45 -0.52
C LEU A 223 -3.10 5.10 -1.21
N GLY A 224 -2.56 4.04 -0.63
CA GLY A 224 -2.82 2.67 -1.04
C GLY A 224 -1.90 1.68 -0.37
N VAL A 225 -2.46 0.56 0.08
CA VAL A 225 -1.68 -0.61 0.49
C VAL A 225 -1.28 -1.37 -0.77
N THR A 226 0.01 -1.65 -0.94
CA THR A 226 0.48 -2.47 -2.06
C THR A 226 0.33 -3.95 -1.72
N GLU A 227 0.22 -4.79 -2.75
CA GLU A 227 0.20 -6.25 -2.61
C GLU A 227 -0.79 -6.75 -1.54
N ALA A 228 -1.96 -6.11 -1.45
CA ALA A 228 -2.93 -6.41 -0.40
C ALA A 228 -3.52 -7.84 -0.48
N GLY A 229 -3.37 -8.50 -1.61
CA GLY A 229 -3.94 -9.83 -1.84
C GLY A 229 -5.31 -9.77 -2.52
N ALA A 230 -6.13 -10.79 -2.31
CA ALA A 230 -7.45 -10.94 -2.95
C ALA A 230 -8.54 -11.21 -1.90
N GLY A 231 -9.80 -11.10 -2.31
CA GLY A 231 -10.95 -11.41 -1.47
C GLY A 231 -11.15 -10.41 -0.32
N LEU A 232 -11.80 -10.84 0.74
CA LEU A 232 -12.11 -10.03 1.90
C LEU A 232 -10.83 -9.55 2.61
N GLU A 233 -9.84 -10.43 2.77
CA GLU A 233 -8.55 -10.10 3.41
C GLU A 233 -7.86 -8.90 2.76
N GLY A 234 -7.77 -8.86 1.41
CA GLY A 234 -7.19 -7.73 0.70
C GLY A 234 -7.98 -6.44 0.85
N ARG A 235 -9.30 -6.55 0.89
CA ARG A 235 -10.20 -5.41 1.14
C ARG A 235 -10.02 -4.87 2.55
N ILE A 236 -9.93 -5.72 3.56
CA ILE A 236 -9.72 -5.34 4.97
C ILE A 236 -8.34 -4.70 5.17
N LYS A 237 -7.28 -5.26 4.57
CA LYS A 237 -5.95 -4.62 4.57
C LYS A 237 -5.99 -3.19 4.01
N SER A 238 -6.66 -3.02 2.87
CA SER A 238 -6.83 -1.71 2.24
C SER A 238 -7.70 -0.78 3.06
N ALA A 239 -8.80 -1.28 3.64
CA ALA A 239 -9.71 -0.55 4.49
C ALA A 239 -8.99 0.00 5.73
N ILE A 240 -8.26 -0.85 6.46
CA ILE A 240 -7.50 -0.44 7.64
C ILE A 240 -6.42 0.59 7.25
N GLY A 241 -5.59 0.29 6.23
CA GLY A 241 -4.49 1.16 5.87
C GLY A 241 -4.94 2.53 5.34
N ILE A 242 -5.86 2.55 4.38
CA ILE A 242 -6.34 3.78 3.76
C ILE A 242 -7.36 4.48 4.66
N GLY A 243 -8.32 3.72 5.21
CA GLY A 243 -9.42 4.26 6.00
C GLY A 243 -8.95 4.92 7.28
N THR A 244 -7.94 4.39 7.96
CA THR A 244 -7.30 5.02 9.12
C THR A 244 -6.83 6.44 8.79
N LEU A 245 -6.08 6.60 7.71
CA LEU A 245 -5.54 7.90 7.30
C LEU A 245 -6.65 8.87 6.86
N LEU A 246 -7.64 8.39 6.08
CA LEU A 246 -8.78 9.22 5.69
C LEU A 246 -9.61 9.67 6.89
N SER A 247 -9.77 8.83 7.92
CA SER A 247 -10.44 9.21 9.17
C SER A 247 -9.72 10.32 9.92
N GLU A 248 -8.41 10.49 9.69
CA GLU A 248 -7.57 11.58 10.21
C GLU A 248 -7.52 12.80 9.29
N GLY A 249 -8.21 12.77 8.15
CA GLY A 249 -8.17 13.84 7.15
C GLY A 249 -6.92 13.80 6.25
N ILE A 250 -6.18 12.68 6.25
CA ILE A 250 -4.97 12.47 5.46
C ILE A 250 -5.32 11.70 4.19
N GLY A 251 -5.09 12.29 3.02
CA GLY A 251 -5.25 11.64 1.72
C GLY A 251 -6.25 12.32 0.79
N ASP A 252 -5.87 12.45 -0.48
CA ASP A 252 -6.60 13.18 -1.52
C ASP A 252 -7.02 12.29 -2.69
N THR A 253 -6.33 11.18 -2.86
CA THR A 253 -6.65 10.16 -3.84
C THR A 253 -6.22 8.79 -3.35
N ILE A 254 -6.97 7.76 -3.71
CA ILE A 254 -6.71 6.39 -3.23
C ILE A 254 -6.68 5.37 -4.37
N ARG A 255 -5.97 4.26 -4.13
CA ARG A 255 -6.14 3.03 -4.89
C ARG A 255 -6.20 1.83 -3.94
N VAL A 256 -7.28 1.09 -4.01
CA VAL A 256 -7.35 -0.28 -3.49
C VAL A 256 -6.65 -1.20 -4.50
N SER A 257 -5.65 -1.97 -4.08
CA SER A 257 -4.84 -2.80 -4.98
C SER A 257 -5.10 -4.27 -4.68
N LEU A 258 -5.92 -4.92 -5.50
CA LEU A 258 -6.30 -6.32 -5.34
C LEU A 258 -5.68 -7.20 -6.43
N SER A 259 -5.35 -8.43 -6.09
CA SER A 259 -4.98 -9.47 -7.05
C SER A 259 -6.25 -10.05 -7.70
N GLU A 260 -7.01 -9.19 -8.38
CA GLU A 260 -8.31 -9.47 -9.00
C GLU A 260 -8.46 -8.64 -10.30
N ASN A 261 -9.62 -8.75 -10.94
CA ASN A 261 -9.96 -7.81 -12.02
C ASN A 261 -10.00 -6.38 -11.44
N PRO A 262 -9.33 -5.39 -12.07
CA PRO A 262 -9.27 -4.02 -11.57
C PRO A 262 -10.63 -3.36 -11.29
N VAL A 263 -11.70 -3.77 -11.96
CA VAL A 263 -13.07 -3.31 -11.69
C VAL A 263 -13.51 -3.62 -10.26
N ASN A 264 -13.05 -4.75 -9.69
CA ASN A 264 -13.37 -5.16 -8.33
C ASN A 264 -12.72 -4.27 -7.25
N GLU A 265 -11.73 -3.44 -7.63
CA GLU A 265 -11.11 -2.45 -6.73
C GLU A 265 -12.05 -1.26 -6.44
N ILE A 266 -13.01 -0.98 -7.34
CA ILE A 266 -13.77 0.28 -7.34
C ILE A 266 -14.82 0.33 -6.23
N VAL A 267 -15.55 -0.77 -5.99
CA VAL A 267 -16.59 -0.81 -4.96
C VAL A 267 -16.01 -0.55 -3.56
N PRO A 268 -14.99 -1.31 -3.09
CA PRO A 268 -14.37 -1.03 -1.80
C PRO A 268 -13.67 0.34 -1.77
N ALA A 269 -13.10 0.81 -2.89
CA ALA A 269 -12.50 2.14 -2.94
C ALA A 269 -13.54 3.25 -2.72
N LYS A 270 -14.73 3.14 -3.33
CA LYS A 270 -15.83 4.09 -3.12
C LYS A 270 -16.30 4.15 -1.68
N GLU A 271 -16.34 3.00 -1.02
CA GLU A 271 -16.76 2.90 0.37
C GLU A 271 -15.72 3.53 1.30
N ILE A 272 -14.45 3.18 1.13
CA ILE A 272 -13.34 3.76 1.91
C ILE A 272 -13.23 5.28 1.69
N ALA A 273 -13.41 5.77 0.44
CA ALA A 273 -13.31 7.19 0.11
C ALA A 273 -14.38 8.08 0.77
N LYS A 274 -15.46 7.50 1.30
CA LYS A 274 -16.50 8.25 2.04
C LYS A 274 -16.04 8.69 3.43
N ARG A 275 -14.94 8.14 3.96
CA ARG A 275 -14.45 8.46 5.30
C ARG A 275 -14.01 9.92 5.41
N LYS A 276 -14.57 10.62 6.39
CA LYS A 276 -14.29 12.03 6.73
C LYS A 276 -14.53 12.27 8.22
N ASP A 277 -14.04 11.39 9.07
CA ASP A 277 -14.29 11.45 10.51
C ASP A 277 -13.59 12.65 11.16
N ASN A 278 -12.52 13.17 10.52
CA ASN A 278 -11.70 14.30 10.99
C ASN A 278 -11.23 14.11 12.45
N ILE A 279 -10.83 12.89 12.77
CA ILE A 279 -10.30 12.55 14.08
C ILE A 279 -8.90 13.13 14.18
N LYS A 280 -8.65 13.92 15.23
CA LYS A 280 -7.30 14.44 15.45
C LYS A 280 -6.36 13.27 15.73
N HIS A 281 -5.29 13.19 14.96
CA HIS A 281 -4.25 12.20 15.15
C HIS A 281 -3.70 12.24 16.57
N LEU A 282 -3.69 11.09 17.23
CA LEU A 282 -2.98 10.88 18.48
C LEU A 282 -1.57 10.38 18.12
N SER A 283 -0.54 11.08 18.58
CA SER A 283 0.85 10.62 18.41
C SER A 283 0.98 9.22 19.00
N LEU A 284 1.41 8.27 18.17
CA LEU A 284 1.53 6.88 18.53
C LEU A 284 2.98 6.54 18.85
N ASP A 285 3.25 6.23 20.10
CA ASP A 285 4.46 5.49 20.44
C ASP A 285 4.27 4.00 20.07
N LEU A 286 4.68 3.65 18.84
CA LEU A 286 4.59 2.28 18.34
C LEU A 286 5.50 1.30 19.11
N GLU A 287 6.56 1.79 19.77
CA GLU A 287 7.45 0.93 20.57
C GLU A 287 6.79 0.52 21.89
N SER A 288 6.10 1.44 22.56
CA SER A 288 5.35 1.12 23.79
C SER A 288 4.20 0.13 23.52
N ARG A 289 3.65 0.10 22.30
CA ARG A 289 2.58 -0.81 21.88
C ARG A 289 3.01 -2.23 21.61
N LYS A 290 4.21 -2.46 21.04
CA LYS A 290 4.77 -3.80 20.85
C LYS A 290 4.87 -4.58 22.15
N ILE A 291 5.01 -3.87 23.28
CA ILE A 291 5.11 -4.45 24.62
C ILE A 291 3.73 -4.83 25.18
N GLN A 292 2.66 -4.09 24.84
CA GLN A 292 1.32 -4.28 25.41
C GLN A 292 0.47 -5.32 24.69
N ALA A 293 0.64 -5.48 23.38
CA ALA A 293 -0.08 -6.45 22.57
C ALA A 293 0.74 -7.71 22.30
N SER A 294 1.13 -8.46 23.35
CA SER A 294 1.65 -9.81 23.07
C SER A 294 0.52 -10.64 22.48
N PRO A 295 0.73 -11.31 21.33
CA PRO A 295 -0.31 -12.08 20.62
C PRO A 295 -1.02 -13.10 21.50
N GLU A 296 -0.33 -13.62 22.50
CA GLU A 296 -0.82 -14.61 23.45
C GLU A 296 -1.80 -14.05 24.49
N LYS A 297 -1.81 -12.73 24.71
CA LYS A 297 -2.61 -12.07 25.75
C LYS A 297 -3.87 -11.38 25.23
N PHE A 298 -4.04 -11.25 23.90
CA PHE A 298 -5.23 -10.60 23.34
C PHE A 298 -6.46 -11.50 23.51
N THR A 299 -7.46 -11.03 24.23
CA THR A 299 -8.66 -11.78 24.59
C THR A 299 -9.78 -11.49 23.60
N ILE A 300 -10.31 -12.53 22.92
CA ILE A 300 -11.53 -12.45 22.13
C ILE A 300 -12.64 -13.09 22.95
N VAL A 301 -13.70 -12.34 23.19
CA VAL A 301 -14.87 -12.81 23.93
C VAL A 301 -16.07 -12.69 23.02
N GLY A 302 -16.74 -13.80 22.73
CA GLY A 302 -18.00 -13.79 22.00
C GLY A 302 -19.13 -13.13 22.83
N LYS A 303 -20.19 -12.71 22.17
CA LYS A 303 -21.36 -12.02 22.75
C LYS A 303 -21.93 -12.68 24.02
N ASP A 304 -21.88 -14.01 24.08
CA ASP A 304 -22.52 -14.82 25.13
C ASP A 304 -21.56 -15.27 26.25
N ILE A 305 -20.31 -14.82 26.27
CA ILE A 305 -19.39 -15.20 27.35
C ILE A 305 -19.56 -14.22 28.51
N PRO A 306 -19.84 -14.71 29.72
CA PRO A 306 -20.04 -13.85 30.88
C PRO A 306 -18.78 -13.02 31.17
N GLU A 307 -18.94 -11.72 31.41
CA GLU A 307 -17.91 -10.76 31.80
C GLU A 307 -17.06 -11.22 33.01
N LYS A 308 -17.60 -12.18 33.79
CA LYS A 308 -16.93 -12.81 34.95
C LYS A 308 -15.63 -13.58 34.64
N LYS A 309 -15.29 -13.82 33.37
CA LYS A 309 -14.02 -14.46 32.97
C LYS A 309 -12.87 -13.47 32.74
N LEU A 310 -13.16 -12.17 32.76
CA LEU A 310 -12.13 -11.14 32.63
C LEU A 310 -11.47 -10.85 33.99
N ASP A 311 -10.22 -10.44 33.97
CA ASP A 311 -9.48 -10.06 35.16
C ASP A 311 -10.22 -8.93 35.91
N LYS A 312 -10.19 -8.93 37.27
CA LYS A 312 -10.85 -7.91 38.10
C LYS A 312 -10.37 -6.49 37.81
N ASN A 313 -9.20 -6.33 37.22
CA ASN A 313 -8.60 -5.04 36.83
C ASN A 313 -8.86 -4.67 35.37
N THR A 314 -9.87 -5.26 34.71
CA THR A 314 -10.19 -4.98 33.31
C THR A 314 -11.22 -3.85 33.20
N LEU A 315 -10.86 -2.79 32.50
CA LEU A 315 -11.77 -1.73 32.09
C LEU A 315 -12.52 -2.16 30.82
N ILE A 316 -13.82 -2.36 30.90
CA ILE A 316 -14.66 -2.63 29.73
C ILE A 316 -15.31 -1.31 29.28
N VAL A 317 -15.09 -0.96 28.01
CA VAL A 317 -15.68 0.23 27.39
C VAL A 317 -16.66 -0.21 26.31
N ASP A 318 -17.95 0.00 26.53
CA ASP A 318 -19.00 -0.28 25.53
C ASP A 318 -19.07 0.89 24.52
N ILE A 319 -18.77 0.58 23.26
CA ILE A 319 -18.82 1.51 22.13
C ILE A 319 -19.73 0.97 21.03
N SER A 320 -20.62 0.04 21.37
CA SER A 320 -21.60 -0.52 20.46
C SER A 320 -22.51 0.58 19.89
N ASN A 321 -22.84 0.49 18.61
CA ASN A 321 -23.66 1.46 17.89
C ASN A 321 -23.13 2.91 17.89
N LYS A 322 -21.84 3.12 18.14
CA LYS A 322 -21.17 4.41 18.05
C LYS A 322 -20.40 4.53 16.72
N ASN A 323 -20.38 5.73 16.15
CA ASN A 323 -19.46 6.02 15.05
C ASN A 323 -18.01 6.08 15.59
N LEU A 324 -17.04 6.10 14.68
CA LEU A 324 -15.62 6.04 15.05
C LEU A 324 -15.22 7.24 15.92
N LYS A 325 -15.68 8.46 15.58
CA LYS A 325 -15.35 9.67 16.34
C LYS A 325 -15.90 9.62 17.77
N GLU A 326 -17.17 9.25 17.94
CA GLU A 326 -17.79 9.07 19.26
C GLU A 326 -17.05 7.99 20.08
N SER A 327 -16.65 6.90 19.44
CA SER A 327 -15.87 5.82 20.08
C SER A 327 -14.53 6.33 20.61
N CYS A 328 -13.82 7.14 19.83
CA CYS A 328 -12.57 7.77 20.23
C CYS A 328 -12.78 8.75 21.40
N GLU A 329 -13.83 9.57 21.36
CA GLU A 329 -14.18 10.52 22.44
C GLU A 329 -14.44 9.79 23.76
N ILE A 330 -15.23 8.71 23.73
CA ILE A 330 -15.52 7.87 24.90
C ILE A 330 -14.23 7.22 25.44
N LEU A 331 -13.41 6.66 24.57
CA LEU A 331 -12.14 6.02 24.97
C LEU A 331 -11.17 7.04 25.57
N ASN A 332 -11.02 8.21 24.98
CA ASN A 332 -10.18 9.29 25.50
C ASN A 332 -10.62 9.72 26.92
N GLN A 333 -11.94 9.89 27.13
CA GLN A 333 -12.48 10.28 28.42
C GLN A 333 -12.25 9.21 29.51
N LYS A 334 -12.50 7.94 29.17
CA LYS A 334 -12.41 6.84 30.14
C LYS A 334 -10.98 6.38 30.42
N TYR A 335 -10.13 6.37 29.39
CA TYR A 335 -8.76 5.87 29.49
C TYR A 335 -7.81 6.87 30.15
N SER A 336 -8.02 8.19 30.01
CA SER A 336 -7.20 9.23 30.67
C SER A 336 -7.15 9.10 32.19
N ASN A 337 -8.08 8.35 32.79
CA ASN A 337 -8.22 8.19 34.22
C ASN A 337 -7.74 6.81 34.77
N SER A 338 -7.16 5.93 33.92
CA SER A 338 -6.90 4.54 34.32
C SER A 338 -5.60 3.96 33.72
N ILE A 339 -4.45 4.36 34.25
CA ILE A 339 -3.12 4.05 33.66
C ILE A 339 -2.69 2.56 33.77
N GLU A 340 -3.32 1.75 34.62
CA GLU A 340 -2.85 0.39 34.94
C GLU A 340 -3.86 -0.74 34.60
N THR A 341 -4.96 -0.45 33.98
CA THR A 341 -6.02 -1.45 33.70
C THR A 341 -5.95 -2.02 32.28
N SER A 342 -6.17 -3.32 32.15
CA SER A 342 -6.40 -3.97 30.86
C SER A 342 -7.64 -3.36 30.21
N LEU A 343 -7.51 -2.83 28.98
CA LEU A 343 -8.63 -2.22 28.25
C LEU A 343 -9.28 -3.25 27.31
N VAL A 344 -10.56 -3.52 27.53
CA VAL A 344 -11.38 -4.34 26.65
C VAL A 344 -12.47 -3.47 26.05
N ILE A 345 -12.59 -3.45 24.74
CA ILE A 345 -13.70 -2.78 24.05
C ILE A 345 -14.85 -3.76 23.82
N LYS A 346 -16.07 -3.29 24.08
CA LYS A 346 -17.28 -4.00 23.64
C LYS A 346 -17.84 -3.32 22.40
N TYR A 347 -17.87 -4.05 21.29
CA TYR A 347 -18.31 -3.57 20.00
C TYR A 347 -19.29 -4.58 19.38
N LEU A 348 -20.59 -4.28 19.47
CA LEU A 348 -21.62 -5.07 18.83
C LEU A 348 -21.95 -4.45 17.46
N ASN A 349 -22.09 -5.32 16.46
CA ASN A 349 -22.34 -4.92 15.08
C ASN A 349 -23.73 -4.27 14.94
N SER A 350 -23.75 -3.07 14.35
CA SER A 350 -24.96 -2.30 14.08
C SER A 350 -25.47 -2.45 12.64
N GLY A 351 -25.02 -3.48 11.90
CA GLY A 351 -25.37 -3.67 10.50
C GLY A 351 -24.57 -2.80 9.51
N ILE A 352 -23.40 -2.30 9.93
CA ILE A 352 -22.46 -1.62 9.02
C ILE A 352 -21.67 -2.65 8.20
N SER A 353 -21.07 -2.21 7.10
CA SER A 353 -20.33 -3.08 6.20
C SER A 353 -19.05 -3.64 6.82
N GLU A 354 -18.52 -4.73 6.23
CA GLU A 354 -17.23 -5.32 6.61
C GLU A 354 -16.07 -4.33 6.44
N ILE A 355 -16.14 -3.46 5.43
CA ILE A 355 -15.15 -2.40 5.18
C ILE A 355 -15.15 -1.40 6.34
N ASP A 356 -16.33 -0.89 6.71
CA ASP A 356 -16.47 0.06 7.83
C ASP A 356 -16.10 -0.57 9.17
N LEU A 357 -16.45 -1.85 9.39
CA LEU A 357 -16.00 -2.61 10.56
C LEU A 357 -14.49 -2.70 10.61
N GLY A 358 -13.85 -3.05 9.48
CA GLY A 358 -12.40 -3.12 9.34
C GLY A 358 -11.74 -1.79 9.70
N ILE A 359 -12.27 -0.67 9.20
CA ILE A 359 -11.75 0.66 9.51
C ILE A 359 -11.92 0.99 10.98
N ASN A 360 -13.14 0.85 11.54
CA ASN A 360 -13.44 1.27 12.91
C ASN A 360 -12.62 0.47 13.93
N ILE A 361 -12.69 -0.85 13.86
CA ILE A 361 -11.96 -1.72 14.79
C ILE A 361 -10.46 -1.61 14.54
N GLY A 362 -10.04 -1.61 13.27
CA GLY A 362 -8.63 -1.43 12.92
C GLY A 362 -8.06 -0.13 13.48
N TYR A 363 -8.77 0.99 13.35
CA TYR A 363 -8.39 2.27 13.94
C TYR A 363 -8.26 2.20 15.46
N LEU A 364 -9.26 1.64 16.14
CA LEU A 364 -9.28 1.56 17.59
C LEU A 364 -8.17 0.68 18.15
N LEU A 365 -7.96 -0.50 17.56
CA LEU A 365 -6.88 -1.41 17.94
C LEU A 365 -5.48 -0.84 17.61
N LEU A 366 -5.39 0.00 16.59
CA LEU A 366 -4.15 0.68 16.25
C LEU A 366 -3.85 1.83 17.20
N ASN A 367 -4.85 2.61 17.62
CA ASN A 367 -4.68 3.88 18.29
C ASN A 367 -4.88 3.84 19.83
N TYR A 368 -5.37 2.72 20.37
CA TYR A 368 -5.56 2.52 21.80
C TYR A 368 -4.95 1.20 22.27
N PRO A 369 -4.47 1.11 23.52
CA PRO A 369 -3.84 -0.10 24.05
C PRO A 369 -4.88 -1.16 24.43
N VAL A 370 -5.70 -1.54 23.46
CA VAL A 370 -6.77 -2.53 23.63
C VAL A 370 -6.16 -3.92 23.77
N SER A 371 -6.47 -4.60 24.87
CA SER A 371 -6.02 -5.96 25.18
C SER A 371 -7.08 -7.04 24.89
N GLY A 372 -8.29 -6.64 24.48
CA GLY A 372 -9.33 -7.58 24.13
C GLY A 372 -10.56 -6.92 23.51
N ILE A 373 -11.39 -7.74 22.89
CA ILE A 373 -12.64 -7.32 22.24
C ILE A 373 -13.78 -8.27 22.60
N ILE A 374 -14.93 -7.72 22.97
CA ILE A 374 -16.22 -8.41 23.09
C ILE A 374 -17.03 -8.04 21.86
N SER A 375 -17.36 -9.00 21.02
CA SER A 375 -18.02 -8.70 19.74
C SER A 375 -18.90 -9.85 19.25
N ASP A 376 -19.91 -9.51 18.44
CA ASP A 376 -20.72 -10.43 17.64
C ASP A 376 -20.31 -10.46 16.16
N ILE A 377 -19.15 -9.88 15.84
CA ILE A 377 -18.59 -9.85 14.49
C ILE A 377 -18.18 -11.28 14.07
N ASP A 378 -18.30 -11.58 12.79
CA ASP A 378 -17.80 -12.82 12.20
C ASP A 378 -16.35 -13.08 12.61
N GLU A 379 -16.06 -14.29 13.07
CA GLU A 379 -14.73 -14.62 13.59
C GLU A 379 -13.63 -14.50 12.53
N ASN A 380 -13.91 -14.83 11.27
CA ASN A 380 -12.91 -14.73 10.19
C ASN A 380 -12.59 -13.28 9.91
N LEU A 381 -13.59 -12.40 9.89
CA LEU A 381 -13.38 -10.95 9.72
C LEU A 381 -12.55 -10.38 10.86
N LEU A 382 -12.84 -10.74 12.10
CA LEU A 382 -12.06 -10.30 13.25
C LEU A 382 -10.62 -10.82 13.18
N GLN A 383 -10.42 -12.08 12.79
CA GLN A 383 -9.09 -12.64 12.57
C GLN A 383 -8.33 -11.91 11.47
N ASP A 384 -8.96 -11.51 10.37
CA ASP A 384 -8.35 -10.71 9.30
C ASP A 384 -7.90 -9.34 9.80
N ILE A 385 -8.72 -8.69 10.62
CA ILE A 385 -8.35 -7.41 11.26
C ILE A 385 -7.14 -7.59 12.18
N LEU A 386 -7.16 -8.57 13.08
CA LEU A 386 -6.08 -8.84 14.03
C LEU A 386 -4.78 -9.23 13.32
N GLN A 387 -4.86 -10.02 12.26
CA GLN A 387 -3.71 -10.40 11.45
C GLN A 387 -3.13 -9.21 10.68
N THR A 388 -3.98 -8.35 10.11
CA THR A 388 -3.55 -7.13 9.43
C THR A 388 -2.77 -6.21 10.36
N LEU A 389 -3.18 -6.12 11.62
CA LEU A 389 -2.52 -5.33 12.66
C LEU A 389 -1.35 -6.06 13.36
N LYS A 390 -1.02 -7.28 12.94
CA LYS A 390 0.02 -8.13 13.54
C LYS A 390 -0.22 -8.45 15.04
N ILE A 391 -1.47 -8.32 15.51
CA ILE A 391 -1.86 -8.65 16.89
C ILE A 391 -1.93 -10.17 17.06
N ARG A 392 -2.48 -10.87 16.07
CA ARG A 392 -2.57 -12.35 16.08
C ARG A 392 -2.38 -12.90 14.66
N LEU A 393 -1.44 -13.83 14.51
CA LEU A 393 -1.18 -14.52 13.25
C LEU A 393 -1.79 -15.94 13.31
N SER A 394 -3.04 -16.07 12.87
CA SER A 394 -3.80 -17.33 12.96
C SER A 394 -3.72 -18.19 11.69
N LYS A 395 -3.35 -17.60 10.57
CA LYS A 395 -3.25 -18.22 9.24
C LYS A 395 -2.04 -17.68 8.48
N PRO A 396 -1.64 -18.30 7.34
CA PRO A 396 -0.60 -17.74 6.50
C PRO A 396 -0.95 -16.32 6.06
N GLU A 397 0.05 -15.44 6.03
CA GLU A 397 -0.10 -14.12 5.41
C GLU A 397 0.23 -14.23 3.93
N TYR A 398 -0.66 -13.78 3.06
CA TYR A 398 -0.41 -13.73 1.63
C TYR A 398 -0.14 -12.28 1.19
N ILE A 399 1.01 -12.10 0.51
CA ILE A 399 1.43 -10.85 -0.09
C ILE A 399 1.42 -11.07 -1.59
N SER A 400 0.45 -10.52 -2.31
CA SER A 400 0.39 -10.71 -3.76
C SER A 400 0.09 -9.41 -4.49
N CYS A 401 0.88 -9.16 -5.53
CA CYS A 401 0.73 -7.94 -6.30
C CYS A 401 -0.56 -7.97 -7.15
N PRO A 402 -1.18 -6.81 -7.39
CA PRO A 402 -2.25 -6.71 -8.38
C PRO A 402 -1.68 -7.01 -9.75
N THR A 403 -2.45 -7.68 -10.59
CA THR A 403 -2.06 -7.93 -11.99
C THR A 403 -1.85 -6.59 -12.72
N CYS A 404 -0.82 -6.52 -13.54
CA CYS A 404 -0.55 -5.40 -14.43
C CYS A 404 0.12 -5.89 -15.72
N ALA A 405 0.34 -5.00 -16.66
CA ALA A 405 0.97 -5.36 -17.95
C ALA A 405 2.40 -5.95 -17.84
N ARG A 406 2.98 -6.02 -16.63
CA ARG A 406 4.28 -6.66 -16.36
C ARG A 406 4.14 -8.10 -15.86
N THR A 407 2.93 -8.57 -15.57
CA THR A 407 2.70 -9.92 -15.05
C THR A 407 3.06 -10.95 -16.12
N GLU A 408 3.92 -11.90 -15.77
CA GLU A 408 4.56 -12.84 -16.73
C GLU A 408 3.88 -14.21 -16.80
N TYR A 409 2.92 -14.49 -15.90
CA TYR A 409 2.21 -15.76 -15.78
C TYR A 409 0.79 -15.55 -15.24
N ASP A 410 -0.03 -16.58 -15.18
CA ASP A 410 -1.35 -16.52 -14.52
C ASP A 410 -1.19 -16.49 -12.98
N LEU A 411 -1.08 -15.27 -12.45
CA LEU A 411 -0.85 -15.02 -11.03
C LEU A 411 -2.00 -15.52 -10.16
N LEU A 412 -3.24 -15.37 -10.62
CA LEU A 412 -4.41 -15.76 -9.82
C LEU A 412 -4.47 -17.27 -9.63
N THR A 413 -4.25 -18.03 -10.67
CA THR A 413 -4.21 -19.50 -10.61
C THR A 413 -3.07 -19.99 -9.70
N VAL A 414 -1.88 -19.37 -9.79
CA VAL A 414 -0.75 -19.70 -8.91
C VAL A 414 -1.07 -19.35 -7.46
N LEU A 415 -1.61 -18.16 -7.19
CA LEU A 415 -1.98 -17.73 -5.84
C LEU A 415 -3.01 -18.67 -5.20
N GLU A 416 -4.04 -19.08 -5.95
CA GLU A 416 -5.04 -20.02 -5.47
C GLU A 416 -4.45 -21.39 -5.16
N ASN A 417 -3.58 -21.90 -6.03
CA ASN A 417 -2.86 -23.16 -5.81
C ASN A 417 -2.05 -23.12 -4.51
N ILE A 418 -1.29 -22.03 -4.29
CA ILE A 418 -0.49 -21.84 -3.07
C ILE A 418 -1.37 -21.71 -1.83
N LYS A 419 -2.46 -20.93 -1.89
CA LYS A 419 -3.41 -20.80 -0.79
C LYS A 419 -3.99 -22.16 -0.37
N ASN A 420 -4.41 -22.99 -1.33
CA ASN A 420 -4.96 -24.31 -1.05
C ASN A 420 -3.97 -25.26 -0.38
N ARG A 421 -2.68 -25.17 -0.75
CA ARG A 421 -1.61 -25.99 -0.18
C ARG A 421 -1.15 -25.53 1.19
N SER A 422 -1.24 -24.24 1.47
CA SER A 422 -0.63 -23.62 2.68
C SER A 422 -1.62 -23.20 3.76
N LYS A 423 -2.94 -23.29 3.53
CA LYS A 423 -3.99 -22.84 4.47
C LYS A 423 -3.89 -23.41 5.89
N HIS A 424 -3.25 -24.58 6.05
CA HIS A 424 -3.04 -25.26 7.33
C HIS A 424 -1.81 -24.76 8.09
N LEU A 425 -0.96 -23.98 7.44
CA LEU A 425 0.26 -23.46 8.02
C LEU A 425 -0.05 -22.25 8.92
N LYS A 426 0.85 -21.97 9.86
CA LYS A 426 0.73 -20.82 10.78
C LYS A 426 2.06 -20.09 10.86
N ASN A 427 2.01 -18.82 11.22
CA ASN A 427 3.21 -17.98 11.42
C ASN A 427 4.15 -17.96 10.20
N ILE A 428 3.59 -17.93 9.00
CA ILE A 428 4.34 -17.87 7.75
C ILE A 428 3.76 -16.79 6.85
N SER A 429 4.63 -16.05 6.19
CA SER A 429 4.26 -15.11 5.12
C SER A 429 4.75 -15.63 3.77
N ILE A 430 3.84 -15.64 2.79
CA ILE A 430 4.07 -16.17 1.45
C ILE A 430 3.78 -15.07 0.44
N ALA A 431 4.77 -14.73 -0.36
CA ALA A 431 4.65 -13.71 -1.40
C ALA A 431 4.49 -14.35 -2.79
N VAL A 432 3.56 -13.83 -3.60
CA VAL A 432 3.35 -14.23 -4.99
C VAL A 432 3.36 -12.99 -5.88
N MET A 433 4.47 -12.80 -6.62
CA MET A 433 4.77 -11.58 -7.37
C MET A 433 4.79 -11.82 -8.86
N GLY A 434 4.09 -10.97 -9.62
CA GLY A 434 3.90 -11.13 -11.06
C GLY A 434 5.15 -10.97 -11.92
N CYS A 435 6.17 -10.23 -11.48
CA CYS A 435 7.38 -9.96 -12.26
C CYS A 435 8.60 -9.65 -11.38
N ILE A 436 9.78 -9.76 -11.98
CA ILE A 436 11.07 -9.51 -11.31
C ILE A 436 11.33 -8.01 -11.04
N VAL A 437 10.57 -7.09 -11.64
CA VAL A 437 10.86 -5.64 -11.55
C VAL A 437 10.74 -5.10 -10.14
N ASN A 438 9.63 -5.38 -9.46
CA ASN A 438 9.40 -4.97 -8.08
C ASN A 438 9.35 -6.16 -7.12
N GLY A 439 9.08 -7.37 -7.66
CA GLY A 439 8.83 -8.57 -6.87
C GLY A 439 9.85 -8.83 -5.76
N PRO A 440 11.16 -8.86 -6.03
CA PRO A 440 12.17 -9.11 -5.01
C PRO A 440 12.18 -8.08 -3.87
N GLY A 441 11.89 -6.82 -4.18
CA GLY A 441 11.78 -5.76 -3.17
C GLY A 441 10.50 -5.88 -2.33
N GLU A 442 9.37 -6.03 -3.01
CA GLU A 442 8.04 -6.02 -2.35
C GLU A 442 7.73 -7.31 -1.59
N MET A 443 8.41 -8.42 -1.89
CA MET A 443 8.36 -9.65 -1.09
C MET A 443 9.30 -9.64 0.11
N ARG A 444 10.09 -8.57 0.33
CA ARG A 444 11.06 -8.51 1.42
C ARG A 444 10.36 -8.73 2.76
N GLY A 445 10.92 -9.64 3.56
CA GLY A 445 10.32 -10.07 4.84
C GLY A 445 9.34 -11.24 4.72
N ALA A 446 8.95 -11.69 3.53
CA ALA A 446 8.24 -12.94 3.36
C ALA A 446 9.16 -14.14 3.59
N ASN A 447 8.62 -15.19 4.23
CA ASN A 447 9.36 -16.42 4.44
C ASN A 447 9.58 -17.18 3.13
N ILE A 448 8.56 -17.21 2.27
CA ILE A 448 8.64 -17.78 0.92
C ILE A 448 8.14 -16.76 -0.09
N GLY A 449 8.87 -16.56 -1.17
CA GLY A 449 8.53 -15.69 -2.28
C GLY A 449 8.55 -16.44 -3.61
N LEU A 450 7.50 -16.25 -4.40
CA LEU A 450 7.38 -16.73 -5.77
C LEU A 450 7.34 -15.51 -6.69
N VAL A 451 8.26 -15.41 -7.63
CA VAL A 451 8.41 -14.20 -8.47
C VAL A 451 8.45 -14.60 -9.95
N GLY A 452 7.66 -13.92 -10.78
CA GLY A 452 7.70 -14.10 -12.23
C GLY A 452 9.08 -13.80 -12.80
N TYR A 453 9.60 -14.73 -13.62
CA TYR A 453 10.95 -14.67 -14.20
C TYR A 453 10.92 -15.13 -15.66
N GLY A 454 10.41 -14.28 -16.51
CA GLY A 454 10.18 -14.59 -17.91
C GLY A 454 8.82 -15.30 -18.14
N LYS A 455 8.37 -15.28 -19.37
CA LYS A 455 7.04 -15.73 -19.76
C LYS A 455 6.75 -17.16 -19.29
N GLY A 456 5.74 -17.32 -18.44
CA GLY A 456 5.28 -18.59 -17.90
C GLY A 456 6.20 -19.24 -16.88
N LYS A 457 7.22 -18.54 -16.36
CA LYS A 457 8.19 -19.09 -15.40
C LYS A 457 8.21 -18.34 -14.08
N LEU A 458 8.58 -19.05 -13.03
CA LEU A 458 8.75 -18.54 -11.67
C LEU A 458 10.17 -18.83 -11.17
N VAL A 459 10.65 -17.97 -10.27
CA VAL A 459 11.76 -18.27 -9.36
C VAL A 459 11.27 -18.23 -7.93
N MET A 460 11.87 -19.05 -7.07
CA MET A 460 11.52 -19.11 -5.66
C MET A 460 12.60 -18.46 -4.79
N PHE A 461 12.15 -17.87 -3.70
CA PHE A 461 12.98 -17.29 -2.66
C PHE A 461 12.55 -17.84 -1.30
N VAL A 462 13.52 -18.13 -0.45
CA VAL A 462 13.31 -18.53 0.96
C VAL A 462 14.10 -17.56 1.83
N ASN A 463 13.43 -16.90 2.75
CA ASN A 463 14.01 -15.85 3.60
C ASN A 463 14.83 -14.82 2.80
N GLY A 464 14.27 -14.37 1.66
CA GLY A 464 14.87 -13.37 0.78
C GLY A 464 16.02 -13.86 -0.11
N LYS A 465 16.44 -15.15 -0.02
CA LYS A 465 17.47 -15.74 -0.86
C LYS A 465 16.85 -16.58 -1.96
N ARG A 466 17.28 -16.38 -3.19
CA ARG A 466 16.84 -17.21 -4.32
C ARG A 466 17.29 -18.67 -4.12
N VAL A 467 16.35 -19.60 -4.32
CA VAL A 467 16.60 -21.05 -4.26
C VAL A 467 16.30 -21.69 -5.60
N GLY A 468 17.22 -22.48 -6.10
CA GLY A 468 17.09 -23.22 -7.35
C GLY A 468 17.04 -22.34 -8.61
N GLU A 469 16.68 -22.99 -9.72
CA GLU A 469 16.52 -22.37 -11.05
C GLU A 469 15.07 -21.95 -11.29
N ALA A 470 14.83 -21.24 -12.40
CA ALA A 470 13.49 -20.90 -12.83
C ALA A 470 12.73 -22.14 -13.32
N PHE A 471 11.49 -22.29 -12.91
CA PHE A 471 10.62 -23.41 -13.24
C PHE A 471 9.28 -22.93 -13.84
N PRO A 472 8.55 -23.82 -14.58
CA PRO A 472 7.24 -23.48 -15.12
C PRO A 472 6.22 -23.17 -14.03
N ALA A 473 5.40 -22.14 -14.22
CA ALA A 473 4.38 -21.71 -13.25
C ALA A 473 3.34 -22.83 -12.95
N GLU A 474 3.04 -23.68 -13.92
CA GLU A 474 2.16 -24.84 -13.78
C GLU A 474 2.68 -25.91 -12.82
N GLU A 475 4.00 -25.96 -12.60
CA GLU A 475 4.66 -26.89 -11.65
C GLU A 475 4.82 -26.30 -10.24
N VAL A 476 4.28 -25.11 -9.97
CA VAL A 476 4.48 -24.38 -8.70
C VAL A 476 4.19 -25.23 -7.47
N GLY A 477 3.12 -26.04 -7.50
CA GLY A 477 2.74 -26.89 -6.37
C GLY A 477 3.83 -27.85 -5.94
N LYS A 478 4.49 -28.52 -6.91
CA LYS A 478 5.60 -29.45 -6.65
C LYS A 478 6.78 -28.76 -5.99
N TYR A 479 7.22 -27.63 -6.57
CA TYR A 479 8.37 -26.89 -6.02
C TYR A 479 8.06 -26.28 -4.65
N PHE A 480 6.84 -25.78 -4.47
CA PHE A 480 6.41 -25.21 -3.18
C PHE A 480 6.39 -26.27 -2.08
N ASP A 481 5.80 -27.45 -2.31
CA ASP A 481 5.72 -28.51 -1.31
C ASP A 481 7.12 -28.99 -0.89
N MET A 482 8.06 -29.10 -1.83
CA MET A 482 9.46 -29.46 -1.54
C MET A 482 10.17 -28.43 -0.65
N GLU A 483 10.00 -27.14 -0.94
CA GLU A 483 10.70 -26.09 -0.20
C GLU A 483 10.04 -25.79 1.15
N ILE A 484 8.70 -25.91 1.26
CA ILE A 484 8.00 -25.73 2.54
C ILE A 484 8.39 -26.82 3.54
N GLU A 485 8.55 -28.06 3.09
CA GLU A 485 9.01 -29.17 3.93
C GLU A 485 10.43 -28.93 4.47
N LYS A 486 11.35 -28.47 3.62
CA LYS A 486 12.71 -28.10 4.03
C LYS A 486 12.68 -26.97 5.04
N TYR A 487 11.91 -25.90 4.75
CA TYR A 487 11.77 -24.73 5.61
C TYR A 487 11.33 -25.11 7.03
N TYR A 488 10.32 -25.99 7.18
CA TYR A 488 9.87 -26.43 8.49
C TYR A 488 10.86 -27.38 9.18
N ASN A 489 11.58 -28.22 8.45
CA ASN A 489 12.57 -29.12 9.03
C ASN A 489 13.79 -28.35 9.57
N GLU A 490 14.25 -27.32 8.86
CA GLU A 490 15.32 -26.43 9.31
C GLU A 490 14.91 -25.61 10.55
N ASN A 491 13.69 -25.04 10.57
CA ASN A 491 13.21 -24.27 11.70
C ASN A 491 12.89 -25.11 12.95
N LYS A 492 12.54 -26.38 12.80
CA LYS A 492 12.41 -27.32 13.95
C LYS A 492 13.74 -27.62 14.63
N GLN A 493 14.87 -27.55 13.91
CA GLN A 493 16.20 -27.75 14.46
C GLN A 493 16.71 -26.52 15.24
N ILE A 494 16.25 -25.31 14.88
CA ILE A 494 16.65 -24.07 15.55
C ILE A 494 15.91 -23.88 16.88
N ASN A 495 14.70 -24.45 17.04
CA ASN A 495 13.87 -24.35 18.24
C ASN A 495 14.03 -25.52 19.23
N LYS A 496 15.02 -26.38 19.02
CA LYS A 496 15.52 -27.38 19.97
C LYS A 496 16.85 -26.92 20.59
#